data_ee4b762f1b716ebda76d5a4ceb4a3ce8
#
_entry.id   ee4b762f1b716ebda76d5a4ceb4a3ce8
#
_cell.length_a   1.000
_cell.length_b   1.000
_cell.length_c   1.000
_cell.angle_alpha   90.00
_cell.angle_beta   90.00
_cell.angle_gamma   90.00
#
_symmetry.space_group_name_H-M   'P 1'
#
loop_
_entity.id
_entity.type
_entity.pdbx_description
1 polymer ?
#
loop_
_entity_poly.entity_id
_entity_poly.type
_entity_poly.pdbx_seq_one_letter_code
_entity_poly.pdbx_strand_id
1 'polypeptide(L)'
;WMVKQVDYENVDGKECSAFIVTKTDQIAPQITGMARELAVVTVLILVFTSLGLSLWIYRGVIGPLGQLKKATQNIKDGNLDFTVEPCGVAEINDLCEDFEEMRIRLKETAEEKVEFDKENKELISNISHDLKTPITAVKGYVEGIMDGVANTPEKMDRYIRTIYNKANEMDRLINELTFYSKIDTNRIPYTFSKIHIADYFDDCVEELNLELDAQHVDLTYFNYLEDDPVVIADAEQIKRVINNIVSNSIKYMDKSHKVINIRLRDVGDFVQVEIEDNGKGIATKDLTKIFDRFYRTDASRNSTRGGSGIGLSIVKKILEDHGGKVWATSKEGVGTTMYFVLRKYQEVPVS
;
A
#
# COMPACT_ATOMS: atom_id res chain seq x y z
N TRP A 1 -25.12 -17.29 88.29
CA TRP A 1 -24.56 -18.49 88.85
C TRP A 1 -24.81 -19.69 87.91
N MET A 2 -23.76 -20.37 87.49
CA MET A 2 -23.86 -21.62 86.75
C MET A 2 -23.66 -22.77 87.74
N VAL A 3 -24.61 -23.67 87.80
CA VAL A 3 -24.54 -24.79 88.69
C VAL A 3 -24.36 -26.08 87.85
N LYS A 4 -23.25 -26.72 88.02
CA LYS A 4 -22.99 -28.05 87.42
C LYS A 4 -23.10 -29.11 88.48
N GLN A 5 -24.05 -30.04 88.38
CA GLN A 5 -24.23 -31.18 89.24
C GLN A 5 -23.28 -32.31 88.65
N VAL A 6 -22.54 -32.92 89.56
CA VAL A 6 -21.72 -34.09 89.27
C VAL A 6 -22.11 -35.14 90.28
N ASP A 7 -22.72 -36.20 89.82
CA ASP A 7 -23.12 -37.32 90.67
C ASP A 7 -21.95 -38.29 90.78
N TYR A 8 -21.65 -38.73 91.96
CA TYR A 8 -20.61 -39.70 92.29
C TYR A 8 -20.98 -40.62 93.43
N GLU A 9 -20.42 -41.84 93.44
CA GLU A 9 -20.59 -42.78 94.50
C GLU A 9 -19.54 -42.56 95.59
N ASN A 10 -19.97 -42.46 96.91
CA ASN A 10 -19.03 -42.34 98.01
C ASN A 10 -18.44 -43.71 98.38
N VAL A 11 -17.38 -43.74 99.20
CA VAL A 11 -16.65 -44.98 99.65
C VAL A 11 -17.55 -45.98 100.31
N ASP A 12 -18.71 -45.53 100.86
CA ASP A 12 -19.71 -46.34 101.51
C ASP A 12 -20.85 -46.84 100.57
N GLY A 13 -20.72 -46.68 99.21
CA GLY A 13 -21.67 -47.13 98.24
C GLY A 13 -22.95 -46.25 98.13
N LYS A 14 -22.95 -45.06 98.66
CA LYS A 14 -24.10 -44.14 98.57
C LYS A 14 -23.88 -43.15 97.45
N GLU A 15 -24.96 -42.92 96.66
CA GLU A 15 -25.02 -41.86 95.64
C GLU A 15 -24.97 -40.49 96.32
N CYS A 16 -23.98 -39.67 95.90
CA CYS A 16 -23.82 -38.30 96.34
C CYS A 16 -23.75 -37.39 95.13
N SER A 17 -24.25 -36.18 95.25
CA SER A 17 -24.19 -35.15 94.24
C SER A 17 -23.33 -33.98 94.69
N ALA A 18 -22.30 -33.62 93.91
CA ALA A 18 -21.59 -32.37 94.16
C ALA A 18 -22.06 -31.32 93.22
N PHE A 19 -22.34 -30.13 93.76
CA PHE A 19 -22.74 -28.97 93.01
C PHE A 19 -21.54 -28.00 92.88
N ILE A 20 -21.04 -27.86 91.67
CA ILE A 20 -20.03 -26.84 91.39
C ILE A 20 -20.75 -25.59 91.01
N VAL A 21 -20.67 -24.57 91.85
CA VAL A 21 -21.35 -23.30 91.67
C VAL A 21 -20.31 -22.25 91.25
N THR A 22 -20.39 -21.84 90.01
CA THR A 22 -19.46 -20.83 89.42
C THR A 22 -20.21 -19.51 89.34
N LYS A 23 -19.63 -18.45 89.85
CA LYS A 23 -20.17 -17.07 89.67
C LYS A 23 -19.96 -16.63 88.24
N THR A 24 -21.04 -16.47 87.46
CA THR A 24 -21.06 -16.02 86.09
C THR A 24 -20.69 -14.55 85.97
N ASP A 25 -20.75 -13.77 87.06
CA ASP A 25 -20.44 -12.33 87.05
C ASP A 25 -18.99 -11.98 86.68
N GLN A 26 -18.04 -12.91 86.77
CA GLN A 26 -16.62 -12.72 86.38
C GLN A 26 -16.33 -13.19 84.94
N ILE A 27 -17.10 -14.11 84.43
CA ILE A 27 -16.91 -14.69 83.09
C ILE A 27 -17.69 -13.87 82.04
N ALA A 28 -18.89 -13.40 82.38
CA ALA A 28 -19.72 -12.63 81.45
C ALA A 28 -19.03 -11.36 80.89
N PRO A 29 -18.33 -10.51 81.68
CA PRO A 29 -17.67 -9.33 81.18
C PRO A 29 -16.45 -9.66 80.35
N GLN A 30 -15.70 -10.80 80.56
CA GLN A 30 -14.62 -11.22 79.72
C GLN A 30 -15.11 -11.69 78.38
N ILE A 31 -16.20 -12.46 78.32
CA ILE A 31 -16.75 -12.92 77.03
C ILE A 31 -17.30 -11.74 76.24
N THR A 32 -17.97 -10.80 76.84
CA THR A 32 -18.48 -9.58 76.15
C THR A 32 -17.33 -8.65 75.69
N GLY A 33 -16.21 -8.60 76.45
CA GLY A 33 -15.01 -7.89 76.06
C GLY A 33 -14.37 -8.49 74.82
N MET A 34 -14.12 -9.80 74.85
CA MET A 34 -13.61 -10.53 73.69
C MET A 34 -14.51 -10.45 72.44
N ALA A 35 -15.83 -10.54 72.63
CA ALA A 35 -16.81 -10.40 71.55
C ALA A 35 -16.74 -9.02 70.88
N ARG A 36 -16.60 -7.97 71.68
CA ARG A 36 -16.47 -6.59 71.22
C ARG A 36 -15.14 -6.38 70.45
N GLU A 37 -14.02 -6.89 70.96
CA GLU A 37 -12.73 -6.82 70.31
C GLU A 37 -12.75 -7.57 68.96
N LEU A 38 -13.33 -8.77 68.92
CA LEU A 38 -13.52 -9.52 67.71
C LEU A 38 -14.39 -8.80 66.68
N ALA A 39 -15.49 -8.17 67.13
CA ALA A 39 -16.37 -7.38 66.28
C ALA A 39 -15.62 -6.16 65.68
N VAL A 40 -14.83 -5.44 66.49
CA VAL A 40 -14.02 -4.32 66.00
C VAL A 40 -12.98 -4.76 64.96
N VAL A 41 -12.24 -5.85 65.23
CA VAL A 41 -11.27 -6.41 64.29
C VAL A 41 -11.93 -6.85 62.98
N THR A 42 -13.12 -7.50 63.07
CA THR A 42 -13.87 -7.92 61.88
C THR A 42 -14.30 -6.71 61.02
N VAL A 43 -14.80 -5.64 61.65
CA VAL A 43 -15.17 -4.40 60.96
C VAL A 43 -13.96 -3.76 60.30
N LEU A 44 -12.79 -3.70 60.98
CA LEU A 44 -11.57 -3.17 60.41
C LEU A 44 -11.11 -3.98 59.18
N ILE A 45 -11.14 -5.30 59.27
CA ILE A 45 -10.81 -6.18 58.13
C ILE A 45 -11.75 -5.90 56.96
N LEU A 46 -13.06 -5.80 57.17
CA LEU A 46 -14.04 -5.51 56.13
C LEU A 46 -13.79 -4.13 55.49
N VAL A 47 -13.46 -3.11 56.28
CA VAL A 47 -13.15 -1.77 55.74
C VAL A 47 -11.85 -1.79 54.90
N PHE A 48 -10.78 -2.42 55.39
CA PHE A 48 -9.53 -2.49 54.65
C PHE A 48 -9.64 -3.33 53.36
N THR A 49 -10.37 -4.45 53.43
CA THR A 49 -10.58 -5.30 52.22
C THR A 49 -11.48 -4.56 51.22
N SER A 50 -12.52 -3.86 51.65
CA SER A 50 -13.36 -3.06 50.75
C SER A 50 -12.59 -1.91 50.10
N LEU A 51 -11.76 -1.19 50.85
CA LEU A 51 -10.89 -0.13 50.31
C LEU A 51 -9.87 -0.69 49.31
N GLY A 52 -9.20 -1.80 49.66
CA GLY A 52 -8.26 -2.48 48.80
C GLY A 52 -8.90 -2.92 47.46
N LEU A 53 -10.08 -3.55 47.55
CA LEU A 53 -10.82 -3.99 46.37
C LEU A 53 -11.28 -2.79 45.49
N SER A 54 -11.78 -1.72 46.12
CA SER A 54 -12.16 -0.51 45.38
C SER A 54 -11.00 0.13 44.66
N LEU A 55 -9.82 0.22 45.27
CA LEU A 55 -8.60 0.76 44.63
C LEU A 55 -8.14 -0.14 43.51
N TRP A 56 -8.21 -1.46 43.68
CA TRP A 56 -7.82 -2.43 42.68
C TRP A 56 -8.75 -2.33 41.45
N ILE A 57 -10.08 -2.30 41.61
CA ILE A 57 -11.04 -2.14 40.52
C ILE A 57 -10.85 -0.79 39.85
N TYR A 58 -10.66 0.28 40.59
CA TYR A 58 -10.46 1.61 40.01
C TYR A 58 -9.26 1.67 39.09
N ARG A 59 -8.08 1.14 39.56
CA ARG A 59 -6.86 1.15 38.79
C ARG A 59 -6.82 0.08 37.70
N GLY A 60 -7.40 -1.09 37.96
CA GLY A 60 -7.34 -2.23 37.01
C GLY A 60 -8.40 -2.19 35.93
N VAL A 61 -9.52 -1.52 36.14
CA VAL A 61 -10.66 -1.56 35.20
C VAL A 61 -11.17 -0.16 34.84
N ILE A 62 -11.56 0.66 35.82
CA ILE A 62 -12.26 1.93 35.56
C ILE A 62 -11.33 2.94 34.86
N GLY A 63 -10.08 3.05 35.32
CA GLY A 63 -9.08 3.95 34.74
C GLY A 63 -8.81 3.64 33.27
N PRO A 64 -8.42 2.41 32.93
CA PRO A 64 -8.20 1.99 31.55
C PRO A 64 -9.42 2.16 30.62
N LEU A 65 -10.61 1.80 31.08
CA LEU A 65 -11.83 2.04 30.30
C LEU A 65 -12.08 3.54 30.05
N GLY A 66 -11.70 4.39 31.00
CA GLY A 66 -11.75 5.84 30.84
C GLY A 66 -10.76 6.34 29.76
N GLN A 67 -9.58 5.72 29.67
CA GLN A 67 -8.61 6.01 28.59
C GLN A 67 -9.13 5.56 27.23
N LEU A 68 -9.66 4.34 27.11
CA LEU A 68 -10.27 3.84 25.88
C LEU A 68 -11.45 4.71 25.41
N LYS A 69 -12.29 5.19 26.35
CA LYS A 69 -13.34 6.14 26.03
C LYS A 69 -12.82 7.44 25.45
N LYS A 70 -11.76 8.00 26.02
CA LYS A 70 -11.08 9.21 25.46
C LYS A 70 -10.47 8.93 24.09
N ALA A 71 -9.81 7.79 23.94
CA ALA A 71 -9.23 7.35 22.68
C ALA A 71 -10.30 7.23 21.58
N THR A 72 -11.46 6.63 21.90
CA THR A 72 -12.60 6.55 20.97
C THR A 72 -13.11 7.94 20.58
N GLN A 73 -13.16 8.88 21.52
CA GLN A 73 -13.57 10.25 21.22
C GLN A 73 -12.55 10.96 20.31
N ASN A 74 -11.25 10.78 20.54
CA ASN A 74 -10.20 11.32 19.68
C ASN A 74 -10.33 10.79 18.24
N ILE A 75 -10.54 9.48 18.06
CA ILE A 75 -10.75 8.86 16.73
C ILE A 75 -11.99 9.47 16.06
N LYS A 76 -13.10 9.62 16.80
CA LYS A 76 -14.33 10.24 16.28
C LYS A 76 -14.09 11.67 15.79
N ASP A 77 -13.22 12.42 16.48
CA ASP A 77 -12.88 13.80 16.15
C ASP A 77 -11.77 13.87 15.05
N GLY A 78 -11.35 12.73 14.51
CA GLY A 78 -10.33 12.63 13.46
C GLY A 78 -8.88 12.78 13.94
N ASN A 79 -8.67 12.84 15.24
CA ASN A 79 -7.32 12.88 15.81
C ASN A 79 -6.83 11.46 16.06
N LEU A 80 -5.84 11.02 15.26
CA LEU A 80 -5.18 9.72 15.39
C LEU A 80 -3.75 9.83 15.98
N ASP A 81 -3.29 11.05 16.32
CA ASP A 81 -1.96 11.34 16.87
C ASP A 81 -1.94 11.23 18.39
N PHE A 82 -2.26 10.04 18.89
CA PHE A 82 -2.15 9.67 20.30
C PHE A 82 -1.75 8.20 20.38
N THR A 83 -1.38 7.73 21.56
CA THR A 83 -1.09 6.32 21.85
C THR A 83 -1.96 5.86 23.02
N VAL A 84 -2.37 4.60 22.98
CA VAL A 84 -3.04 3.93 24.09
C VAL A 84 -1.99 3.05 24.76
N GLU A 85 -1.58 3.46 25.98
CA GLU A 85 -0.63 2.66 26.75
C GLU A 85 -1.30 1.43 27.35
N PRO A 86 -0.65 0.26 27.31
CA PRO A 86 -1.12 -0.94 27.98
C PRO A 86 -1.31 -0.68 29.48
N CYS A 87 -2.47 -0.98 30.03
CA CYS A 87 -2.77 -0.73 31.44
C CYS A 87 -3.94 -1.56 31.94
N GLY A 88 -3.96 -1.82 33.24
CA GLY A 88 -5.05 -2.56 33.88
C GLY A 88 -4.73 -4.02 34.18
N VAL A 89 -5.75 -4.84 34.32
CA VAL A 89 -5.65 -6.29 34.41
C VAL A 89 -5.42 -6.92 33.04
N ALA A 90 -4.98 -8.17 32.95
CA ALA A 90 -4.57 -8.82 31.72
C ALA A 90 -5.58 -8.67 30.57
N GLU A 91 -6.85 -8.93 30.84
CA GLU A 91 -7.92 -8.86 29.83
C GLU A 91 -8.17 -7.42 29.32
N ILE A 92 -7.95 -6.42 30.17
CA ILE A 92 -8.05 -5.01 29.78
C ILE A 92 -6.81 -4.56 29.05
N ASN A 93 -5.65 -5.10 29.41
CA ASN A 93 -4.40 -4.84 28.72
C ASN A 93 -4.46 -5.33 27.27
N ASP A 94 -4.92 -6.57 27.04
CA ASP A 94 -5.11 -7.14 25.71
C ASP A 94 -6.06 -6.24 24.87
N LEU A 95 -7.15 -5.76 25.48
CA LEU A 95 -8.07 -4.84 24.82
C LEU A 95 -7.40 -3.50 24.46
N CYS A 96 -6.50 -2.98 25.30
CA CYS A 96 -5.75 -1.76 25.00
C CYS A 96 -4.77 -1.98 23.82
N GLU A 97 -4.12 -3.13 23.77
CA GLU A 97 -3.21 -3.51 22.66
C GLU A 97 -3.98 -3.67 21.35
N ASP A 98 -5.10 -4.38 21.33
CA ASP A 98 -5.97 -4.53 20.16
C ASP A 98 -6.47 -3.17 19.65
N PHE A 99 -6.83 -2.27 20.59
CA PHE A 99 -7.29 -0.93 20.25
C PHE A 99 -6.17 -0.07 19.66
N GLU A 100 -4.94 -0.19 20.17
CA GLU A 100 -3.77 0.52 19.63
C GLU A 100 -3.43 0.00 18.23
N GLU A 101 -3.47 -1.32 17.99
CA GLU A 101 -3.28 -1.88 16.65
C GLU A 101 -4.34 -1.34 15.66
N MET A 102 -5.60 -1.31 16.07
CA MET A 102 -6.67 -0.74 15.25
C MET A 102 -6.42 0.76 14.95
N ARG A 103 -6.00 1.54 15.96
CA ARG A 103 -5.66 2.96 15.78
C ARG A 103 -4.53 3.16 14.77
N ILE A 104 -3.46 2.34 14.87
CA ILE A 104 -2.31 2.40 13.95
C ILE A 104 -2.79 2.13 12.53
N ARG A 105 -3.55 1.06 12.30
CA ARG A 105 -4.10 0.73 10.97
C ARG A 105 -5.00 1.82 10.41
N LEU A 106 -5.84 2.43 11.26
CA LEU A 106 -6.66 3.57 10.85
C LEU A 106 -5.83 4.78 10.46
N LYS A 107 -4.74 5.06 11.19
CA LYS A 107 -3.81 6.15 10.87
C LYS A 107 -3.13 5.91 9.52
N GLU A 108 -2.56 4.73 9.32
CA GLU A 108 -1.93 4.33 8.05
C GLU A 108 -2.91 4.49 6.87
N THR A 109 -4.13 3.96 7.02
CA THR A 109 -5.16 4.06 5.97
C THR A 109 -5.57 5.52 5.70
N ALA A 110 -5.63 6.36 6.74
CA ALA A 110 -5.95 7.77 6.58
C ALA A 110 -4.83 8.55 5.87
N GLU A 111 -3.57 8.27 6.22
CA GLU A 111 -2.39 8.85 5.58
C GLU A 111 -2.28 8.43 4.11
N GLU A 112 -2.46 7.14 3.82
CA GLU A 112 -2.52 6.61 2.44
C GLU A 112 -3.62 7.29 1.62
N LYS A 113 -4.79 7.51 2.21
CA LYS A 113 -5.90 8.19 1.52
C LYS A 113 -5.58 9.66 1.22
N VAL A 114 -4.95 10.36 2.15
CA VAL A 114 -4.55 11.77 1.94
C VAL A 114 -3.51 11.87 0.82
N GLU A 115 -2.52 10.97 0.80
CA GLU A 115 -1.53 10.94 -0.28
C GLU A 115 -2.17 10.59 -1.63
N PHE A 116 -3.07 9.60 -1.66
CA PHE A 116 -3.84 9.25 -2.86
C PHE A 116 -4.69 10.43 -3.38
N ASP A 117 -5.39 11.16 -2.50
CA ASP A 117 -6.18 12.33 -2.89
C ASP A 117 -5.30 13.46 -3.44
N LYS A 118 -4.09 13.62 -2.90
CA LYS A 118 -3.11 14.58 -3.38
C LYS A 118 -2.59 14.19 -4.77
N GLU A 119 -2.19 12.92 -4.94
CA GLU A 119 -1.76 12.39 -6.24
C GLU A 119 -2.84 12.56 -7.32
N ASN A 120 -4.12 12.29 -6.97
CA ASN A 120 -5.24 12.49 -7.89
C ASN A 120 -5.46 13.95 -8.29
N LYS A 121 -5.30 14.89 -7.36
CA LYS A 121 -5.39 16.33 -7.68
C LYS A 121 -4.25 16.75 -8.61
N GLU A 122 -3.04 16.29 -8.35
CA GLU A 122 -1.88 16.55 -9.22
C GLU A 122 -2.08 15.94 -10.61
N LEU A 123 -2.65 14.73 -10.70
CA LEU A 123 -3.04 14.10 -11.95
C LEU A 123 -3.97 14.97 -12.77
N ILE A 124 -5.11 15.37 -12.19
CA ILE A 124 -6.13 16.17 -12.88
C ILE A 124 -5.53 17.49 -13.37
N SER A 125 -4.67 18.11 -12.55
CA SER A 125 -3.97 19.36 -12.91
C SER A 125 -3.02 19.16 -14.09
N ASN A 126 -2.19 18.12 -14.04
CA ASN A 126 -1.20 17.83 -15.09
C ASN A 126 -1.87 17.45 -16.42
N ILE A 127 -2.91 16.59 -16.38
CA ILE A 127 -3.68 16.22 -17.57
C ILE A 127 -4.37 17.45 -18.17
N SER A 128 -4.97 18.30 -17.35
CA SER A 128 -5.63 19.52 -17.82
C SER A 128 -4.64 20.43 -18.54
N HIS A 129 -3.42 20.56 -18.04
CA HIS A 129 -2.34 21.30 -18.67
C HIS A 129 -1.89 20.64 -20.00
N ASP A 130 -1.67 19.33 -19.98
CA ASP A 130 -1.17 18.58 -21.14
C ASP A 130 -2.21 18.48 -22.28
N LEU A 131 -3.50 18.51 -21.96
CA LEU A 131 -4.58 18.64 -22.95
C LEU A 131 -4.76 20.07 -23.45
N LYS A 132 -4.60 21.09 -22.61
CA LYS A 132 -4.77 22.49 -22.99
C LYS A 132 -3.76 22.92 -24.06
N THR A 133 -2.53 22.42 -23.98
CA THR A 133 -1.45 22.77 -24.92
C THR A 133 -1.78 22.38 -26.38
N PRO A 134 -2.11 21.11 -26.70
CA PRO A 134 -2.47 20.73 -28.07
C PRO A 134 -3.79 21.37 -28.54
N ILE A 135 -4.78 21.54 -27.64
CA ILE A 135 -6.04 22.25 -27.97
C ILE A 135 -5.75 23.68 -28.41
N THR A 136 -4.90 24.40 -27.67
CA THR A 136 -4.52 25.79 -28.03
C THR A 136 -3.79 25.85 -29.37
N ALA A 137 -2.91 24.85 -29.64
CA ALA A 137 -2.23 24.76 -30.92
C ALA A 137 -3.20 24.49 -32.06
N VAL A 138 -4.11 23.51 -31.93
CA VAL A 138 -5.15 23.20 -32.91
C VAL A 138 -5.98 24.45 -33.20
N LYS A 139 -6.44 25.16 -32.16
CA LYS A 139 -7.22 26.40 -32.30
C LYS A 139 -6.44 27.45 -33.08
N GLY A 140 -5.18 27.69 -32.72
CA GLY A 140 -4.34 28.70 -33.41
C GLY A 140 -4.08 28.37 -34.89
N TYR A 141 -3.86 27.07 -35.21
CA TYR A 141 -3.72 26.68 -36.63
C TYR A 141 -5.02 26.80 -37.42
N VAL A 142 -6.16 26.45 -36.81
CA VAL A 142 -7.49 26.64 -37.44
C VAL A 142 -7.77 28.15 -37.65
N GLU A 143 -7.54 29.01 -36.66
CA GLU A 143 -7.67 30.45 -36.77
C GLU A 143 -6.76 30.99 -37.89
N GLY A 144 -5.49 30.56 -37.98
CA GLY A 144 -4.58 30.93 -39.04
C GLY A 144 -5.02 30.45 -40.44
N ILE A 145 -5.78 29.36 -40.57
CA ILE A 145 -6.40 28.96 -41.83
C ILE A 145 -7.58 29.93 -42.15
N MET A 146 -8.43 30.19 -41.16
CA MET A 146 -9.61 31.06 -41.32
C MET A 146 -9.21 32.51 -41.68
N ASP A 147 -8.14 33.00 -41.09
CA ASP A 147 -7.63 34.39 -41.31
C ASP A 147 -6.78 34.48 -42.58
N GLY A 148 -6.65 33.39 -43.37
CA GLY A 148 -5.91 33.39 -44.62
C GLY A 148 -4.38 33.47 -44.46
N VAL A 149 -3.83 33.21 -43.26
CA VAL A 149 -2.39 33.13 -43.02
C VAL A 149 -1.77 31.93 -43.73
N ALA A 150 -2.53 30.84 -43.87
CA ALA A 150 -2.17 29.67 -44.66
C ALA A 150 -2.52 29.91 -46.15
N ASN A 151 -1.87 30.87 -46.77
CA ASN A 151 -2.17 31.40 -48.10
C ASN A 151 -1.52 30.65 -49.25
N THR A 152 -0.74 29.56 -48.99
CA THR A 152 -0.18 28.70 -50.04
C THR A 152 -0.52 27.23 -49.77
N PRO A 153 -0.57 26.40 -50.82
CA PRO A 153 -0.86 24.95 -50.66
C PRO A 153 0.07 24.25 -49.64
N GLU A 154 1.34 24.63 -49.63
CA GLU A 154 2.36 24.01 -48.75
C GLU A 154 2.14 24.44 -47.29
N LYS A 155 1.75 25.71 -47.06
CA LYS A 155 1.38 26.20 -45.70
C LYS A 155 0.09 25.54 -45.23
N MET A 156 -0.89 25.40 -46.09
CA MET A 156 -2.18 24.75 -45.80
C MET A 156 -1.95 23.30 -45.41
N ASP A 157 -1.20 22.52 -46.22
CA ASP A 157 -0.87 21.12 -45.91
C ASP A 157 -0.14 21.01 -44.55
N ARG A 158 0.86 21.87 -44.29
CA ARG A 158 1.56 21.91 -43.01
C ARG A 158 0.64 22.19 -41.83
N TYR A 159 -0.30 23.12 -41.96
CA TYR A 159 -1.25 23.46 -40.89
C TYR A 159 -2.19 22.26 -40.62
N ILE A 160 -2.75 21.66 -41.68
CA ILE A 160 -3.64 20.50 -41.57
C ILE A 160 -2.89 19.32 -40.92
N ARG A 161 -1.65 19.01 -41.34
CA ARG A 161 -0.83 17.95 -40.73
C ARG A 161 -0.55 18.24 -39.26
N THR A 162 -0.30 19.50 -38.90
CA THR A 162 -0.06 19.87 -37.50
C THR A 162 -1.31 19.67 -36.64
N ILE A 163 -2.49 20.07 -37.19
CA ILE A 163 -3.77 19.84 -36.52
C ILE A 163 -4.00 18.33 -36.31
N TYR A 164 -3.82 17.54 -37.37
CA TYR A 164 -3.98 16.08 -37.30
C TYR A 164 -3.05 15.43 -36.28
N ASN A 165 -1.77 15.82 -36.28
CA ASN A 165 -0.81 15.29 -35.31
C ASN A 165 -1.17 15.67 -33.86
N LYS A 166 -1.68 16.90 -33.65
CA LYS A 166 -2.11 17.34 -32.32
C LYS A 166 -3.41 16.65 -31.86
N ALA A 167 -4.30 16.33 -32.77
CA ALA A 167 -5.49 15.53 -32.48
C ALA A 167 -5.12 14.08 -32.06
N ASN A 168 -4.17 13.45 -32.76
CA ASN A 168 -3.66 12.13 -32.40
C ASN A 168 -2.93 12.13 -31.04
N GLU A 169 -2.18 13.20 -30.74
CA GLU A 169 -1.56 13.37 -29.41
C GLU A 169 -2.59 13.44 -28.29
N MET A 170 -3.70 14.18 -28.50
CA MET A 170 -4.81 14.22 -27.53
C MET A 170 -5.49 12.88 -27.36
N ASP A 171 -5.77 12.15 -28.48
CA ASP A 171 -6.38 10.83 -28.42
C ASP A 171 -5.53 9.85 -27.60
N ARG A 172 -4.21 9.88 -27.80
CA ARG A 172 -3.27 9.08 -27.01
C ARG A 172 -3.34 9.43 -25.51
N LEU A 173 -3.36 10.71 -25.15
CA LEU A 173 -3.46 11.15 -23.75
C LEU A 173 -4.78 10.71 -23.09
N ILE A 174 -5.89 10.79 -23.82
CA ILE A 174 -7.21 10.33 -23.35
C ILE A 174 -7.20 8.82 -23.12
N ASN A 175 -6.61 8.06 -24.04
CA ASN A 175 -6.49 6.60 -23.92
C ASN A 175 -5.60 6.18 -22.75
N GLU A 176 -4.50 6.91 -22.50
CA GLU A 176 -3.65 6.71 -21.31
C GLU A 176 -4.43 6.98 -20.02
N LEU A 177 -5.20 8.06 -19.96
CA LEU A 177 -6.04 8.42 -18.82
C LEU A 177 -7.15 7.41 -18.56
N THR A 178 -7.84 6.99 -19.62
CA THR A 178 -8.93 5.99 -19.53
C THR A 178 -8.38 4.67 -19.00
N PHE A 179 -7.22 4.27 -19.46
CA PHE A 179 -6.56 3.07 -18.98
C PHE A 179 -6.11 3.21 -17.52
N TYR A 180 -5.56 4.37 -17.16
CA TYR A 180 -5.23 4.67 -15.77
C TYR A 180 -6.42 4.53 -14.83
N SER A 181 -7.57 5.10 -15.21
CA SER A 181 -8.82 4.97 -14.44
C SER A 181 -9.26 3.51 -14.25
N LYS A 182 -9.00 2.63 -15.23
CA LYS A 182 -9.28 1.19 -15.12
C LYS A 182 -8.28 0.48 -14.20
N ILE A 183 -7.02 0.88 -14.22
CA ILE A 183 -5.96 0.37 -13.30
C ILE A 183 -6.35 0.64 -11.85
N ASP A 184 -6.72 1.87 -11.55
CA ASP A 184 -6.99 2.34 -10.20
C ASP A 184 -8.18 1.65 -9.55
N THR A 185 -9.15 1.23 -10.37
CA THR A 185 -10.32 0.46 -9.94
C THR A 185 -10.11 -1.06 -9.94
N ASN A 186 -8.89 -1.55 -10.22
CA ASN A 186 -8.58 -2.98 -10.39
C ASN A 186 -9.52 -3.69 -11.39
N ARG A 187 -9.96 -2.97 -12.43
CA ARG A 187 -10.97 -3.40 -13.43
C ARG A 187 -10.37 -3.59 -14.82
N ILE A 188 -9.07 -3.86 -14.94
CA ILE A 188 -8.50 -4.21 -16.23
C ILE A 188 -9.00 -5.61 -16.57
N PRO A 189 -9.79 -5.79 -17.61
CA PRO A 189 -10.19 -7.12 -18.05
C PRO A 189 -9.02 -7.75 -18.83
N TYR A 190 -8.11 -8.40 -18.12
CA TYR A 190 -7.01 -9.14 -18.75
C TYR A 190 -7.53 -10.39 -19.45
N THR A 191 -7.04 -10.64 -20.67
CA THR A 191 -7.28 -11.86 -21.42
C THR A 191 -6.00 -12.72 -21.43
N PHE A 192 -5.78 -13.45 -20.33
CA PHE A 192 -4.62 -14.31 -20.21
C PHE A 192 -4.68 -15.48 -21.17
N SER A 193 -3.58 -15.70 -21.91
CA SER A 193 -3.39 -16.82 -22.81
C SER A 193 -1.96 -17.39 -22.68
N LYS A 194 -1.76 -18.61 -23.16
CA LYS A 194 -0.42 -19.17 -23.31
C LYS A 194 0.26 -18.50 -24.50
N ILE A 195 1.42 -17.92 -24.26
CA ILE A 195 2.21 -17.19 -25.26
C ILE A 195 3.59 -17.86 -25.36
N HIS A 196 3.99 -18.24 -26.56
CA HIS A 196 5.33 -18.61 -26.91
C HIS A 196 6.17 -17.35 -27.02
N ILE A 197 7.13 -17.16 -26.13
CA ILE A 197 7.78 -15.86 -25.95
C ILE A 197 8.69 -15.51 -27.13
N ALA A 198 9.43 -16.48 -27.66
CA ALA A 198 10.33 -16.20 -28.79
C ALA A 198 9.52 -15.78 -30.03
N ASP A 199 8.52 -16.57 -30.43
CA ASP A 199 7.64 -16.25 -31.56
C ASP A 199 6.94 -14.90 -31.37
N TYR A 200 6.43 -14.63 -30.18
CA TYR A 200 5.74 -13.37 -29.87
C TYR A 200 6.66 -12.15 -30.00
N PHE A 201 7.91 -12.25 -29.54
CA PHE A 201 8.85 -11.14 -29.67
C PHE A 201 9.37 -10.97 -31.07
N ASP A 202 9.50 -12.04 -31.85
CA ASP A 202 9.83 -11.96 -33.27
C ASP A 202 8.80 -11.14 -34.05
N ASP A 203 7.50 -11.41 -33.84
CA ASP A 203 6.40 -10.64 -34.42
C ASP A 203 6.40 -9.16 -33.93
N CYS A 204 6.58 -8.94 -32.63
CA CYS A 204 6.62 -7.60 -32.09
C CYS A 204 7.80 -6.77 -32.62
N VAL A 205 8.97 -7.38 -32.78
CA VAL A 205 10.18 -6.72 -33.28
C VAL A 205 10.04 -6.39 -34.77
N GLU A 206 9.44 -7.27 -35.58
CA GLU A 206 9.17 -6.99 -36.99
C GLU A 206 8.27 -5.75 -37.14
N GLU A 207 7.20 -5.66 -36.38
CA GLU A 207 6.30 -4.49 -36.41
C GLU A 207 7.01 -3.21 -35.92
N LEU A 208 7.74 -3.29 -34.78
CA LEU A 208 8.52 -2.16 -34.27
C LEU A 208 9.60 -1.68 -35.28
N ASN A 209 10.24 -2.58 -35.98
CA ASN A 209 11.29 -2.24 -36.94
C ASN A 209 10.76 -1.35 -38.06
N LEU A 210 9.56 -1.66 -38.57
CA LEU A 210 8.90 -0.83 -39.61
C LEU A 210 8.60 0.60 -39.09
N GLU A 211 8.18 0.73 -37.81
CA GLU A 211 7.90 2.03 -37.22
C GLU A 211 9.18 2.84 -36.93
N LEU A 212 10.23 2.17 -36.45
CA LEU A 212 11.48 2.77 -36.03
C LEU A 212 12.34 3.21 -37.21
N ASP A 213 12.34 2.46 -38.30
CA ASP A 213 13.03 2.81 -39.59
C ASP A 213 12.49 4.16 -40.10
N ALA A 214 11.18 4.39 -40.04
CA ALA A 214 10.55 5.67 -40.42
C ALA A 214 11.02 6.85 -39.56
N GLN A 215 11.51 6.58 -38.34
CA GLN A 215 12.03 7.58 -37.40
C GLN A 215 13.56 7.64 -37.35
N HIS A 216 14.25 6.90 -38.20
CA HIS A 216 15.72 6.77 -38.28
C HIS A 216 16.32 6.29 -36.95
N VAL A 217 15.71 5.25 -36.36
CA VAL A 217 16.19 4.56 -35.16
C VAL A 217 16.55 3.14 -35.51
N ASP A 218 17.80 2.75 -35.29
CA ASP A 218 18.28 1.41 -35.53
C ASP A 218 17.82 0.47 -34.39
N LEU A 219 17.07 -0.56 -34.75
CA LEU A 219 16.64 -1.60 -33.83
C LEU A 219 17.46 -2.86 -34.02
N THR A 220 18.02 -3.39 -32.94
CA THR A 220 18.70 -4.70 -32.95
C THR A 220 18.04 -5.63 -31.95
N TYR A 221 17.78 -6.86 -32.37
CA TYR A 221 17.14 -7.88 -31.53
C TYR A 221 18.05 -9.08 -31.34
N PHE A 222 18.19 -9.54 -30.12
CA PHE A 222 19.00 -10.70 -29.74
C PHE A 222 18.13 -11.65 -28.89
N ASN A 223 17.87 -12.82 -29.40
CA ASN A 223 17.24 -13.90 -28.67
C ASN A 223 18.31 -14.86 -28.12
N TYR A 224 18.47 -14.92 -26.79
CA TYR A 224 19.39 -15.82 -26.09
C TYR A 224 18.65 -16.96 -25.38
N LEU A 225 17.42 -17.24 -25.76
CA LEU A 225 16.67 -18.38 -25.23
C LEU A 225 17.10 -19.62 -25.99
N GLU A 226 17.41 -20.72 -25.29
CA GLU A 226 17.74 -22.02 -25.89
C GLU A 226 16.48 -22.71 -26.42
N ASP A 227 15.37 -22.55 -25.70
CA ASP A 227 14.05 -23.04 -26.03
C ASP A 227 13.07 -21.87 -26.19
N ASP A 228 11.85 -22.12 -26.68
CA ASP A 228 10.77 -21.14 -26.70
C ASP A 228 9.83 -21.33 -25.48
N PRO A 229 10.14 -20.71 -24.34
CA PRO A 229 9.36 -20.89 -23.12
C PRO A 229 7.98 -20.25 -23.26
N VAL A 230 6.99 -20.97 -22.72
CA VAL A 230 5.61 -20.47 -22.63
C VAL A 230 5.44 -19.63 -21.38
N VAL A 231 4.74 -18.50 -21.48
CA VAL A 231 4.26 -17.69 -20.37
C VAL A 231 2.74 -17.57 -20.42
N ILE A 232 2.11 -17.28 -19.29
CA ILE A 232 0.69 -16.92 -19.24
C ILE A 232 0.61 -15.40 -19.12
N ALA A 233 0.17 -14.75 -20.20
CA ALA A 233 0.09 -13.30 -20.25
C ALA A 233 -1.05 -12.84 -21.18
N ASP A 234 -1.41 -11.56 -21.06
CA ASP A 234 -2.24 -10.86 -22.03
C ASP A 234 -1.32 -10.23 -23.10
N ALA A 235 -1.36 -10.75 -24.31
CA ALA A 235 -0.48 -10.34 -25.42
C ALA A 235 -0.61 -8.85 -25.74
N GLU A 236 -1.82 -8.28 -25.72
CA GLU A 236 -2.04 -6.85 -25.99
C GLU A 236 -1.43 -5.97 -24.90
N GLN A 237 -1.53 -6.41 -23.65
CA GLN A 237 -0.96 -5.64 -22.53
C GLN A 237 0.57 -5.74 -22.50
N ILE A 238 1.15 -6.89 -22.85
CA ILE A 238 2.61 -6.99 -23.00
C ILE A 238 3.11 -6.14 -24.17
N LYS A 239 2.40 -6.12 -25.30
CA LYS A 239 2.69 -5.19 -26.41
C LYS A 239 2.66 -3.74 -25.95
N ARG A 240 1.68 -3.38 -25.11
CA ARG A 240 1.59 -2.05 -24.52
C ARG A 240 2.78 -1.71 -23.62
N VAL A 241 3.28 -2.68 -22.84
CA VAL A 241 4.51 -2.53 -22.05
C VAL A 241 5.69 -2.18 -22.95
N ILE A 242 5.90 -2.97 -24.00
CA ILE A 242 6.99 -2.76 -24.96
C ILE A 242 6.88 -1.38 -25.60
N ASN A 243 5.71 -1.02 -26.13
CA ASN A 243 5.47 0.26 -26.79
C ASN A 243 5.70 1.46 -25.85
N ASN A 244 5.30 1.37 -24.57
CA ASN A 244 5.55 2.43 -23.60
C ASN A 244 7.06 2.62 -23.35
N ILE A 245 7.82 1.53 -23.23
CA ILE A 245 9.27 1.59 -23.01
C ILE A 245 9.95 2.17 -24.25
N VAL A 246 9.67 1.62 -25.44
CA VAL A 246 10.26 2.07 -26.72
C VAL A 246 9.92 3.53 -27.02
N SER A 247 8.67 3.95 -26.83
CA SER A 247 8.24 5.34 -27.00
C SER A 247 8.99 6.30 -26.06
N ASN A 248 9.23 5.88 -24.81
CA ASN A 248 10.04 6.64 -23.88
C ASN A 248 11.50 6.72 -24.35
N SER A 249 12.09 5.63 -24.80
CA SER A 249 13.44 5.61 -25.35
C SER A 249 13.60 6.62 -26.50
N ILE A 250 12.72 6.58 -27.50
CA ILE A 250 12.73 7.50 -28.65
C ILE A 250 12.61 8.96 -28.19
N LYS A 251 11.72 9.23 -27.26
CA LYS A 251 11.45 10.56 -26.74
C LYS A 251 12.65 11.22 -26.09
N TYR A 252 13.46 10.44 -25.38
CA TYR A 252 14.63 10.92 -24.64
C TYR A 252 15.96 10.70 -25.36
N MET A 253 15.95 10.20 -26.59
CA MET A 253 17.13 10.15 -27.45
C MET A 253 17.49 11.54 -27.98
N ASP A 254 18.75 11.92 -27.84
CA ASP A 254 19.32 13.19 -28.30
C ASP A 254 20.52 13.03 -29.22
N LYS A 255 20.98 11.79 -29.45
CA LYS A 255 22.10 11.49 -30.33
C LYS A 255 21.68 11.47 -31.79
N SER A 256 22.66 11.77 -32.69
CA SER A 256 22.45 11.72 -34.15
C SER A 256 22.22 10.30 -34.69
N HIS A 257 22.86 9.32 -34.06
CA HIS A 257 22.67 7.89 -34.32
C HIS A 257 21.89 7.31 -33.15
N LYS A 258 20.65 6.95 -33.40
CA LYS A 258 19.73 6.44 -32.38
C LYS A 258 19.68 4.91 -32.46
N VAL A 259 19.90 4.24 -31.36
CA VAL A 259 19.96 2.77 -31.30
C VAL A 259 19.08 2.26 -30.13
N ILE A 260 18.28 1.24 -30.45
CA ILE A 260 17.56 0.43 -29.46
C ILE A 260 17.98 -1.02 -29.61
N ASN A 261 18.36 -1.68 -28.52
CA ASN A 261 18.65 -3.09 -28.47
C ASN A 261 17.62 -3.80 -27.62
N ILE A 262 16.97 -4.83 -28.13
CA ILE A 262 16.08 -5.71 -27.38
C ILE A 262 16.79 -7.06 -27.20
N ARG A 263 16.81 -7.59 -25.96
CA ARG A 263 17.42 -8.89 -25.66
C ARG A 263 16.46 -9.72 -24.83
N LEU A 264 16.33 -11.00 -25.18
CA LEU A 264 15.64 -12.01 -24.37
C LEU A 264 16.67 -12.91 -23.69
N ARG A 265 16.49 -13.16 -22.39
CA ARG A 265 17.36 -14.04 -21.61
C ARG A 265 16.55 -14.99 -20.74
N ASP A 266 17.07 -16.19 -20.59
CA ASP A 266 16.59 -17.16 -19.60
C ASP A 266 17.17 -16.84 -18.22
N VAL A 267 16.31 -16.70 -17.22
CA VAL A 267 16.68 -16.41 -15.81
C VAL A 267 15.93 -17.38 -14.88
N GLY A 268 16.14 -18.67 -15.13
CA GLY A 268 15.51 -19.73 -14.32
C GLY A 268 13.99 -19.81 -14.52
N ASP A 269 13.20 -19.49 -13.51
CA ASP A 269 11.72 -19.54 -13.59
C ASP A 269 11.13 -18.39 -14.39
N PHE A 270 11.95 -17.45 -14.91
CA PHE A 270 11.49 -16.26 -15.62
C PHE A 270 12.19 -16.12 -16.97
N VAL A 271 11.52 -15.44 -17.88
CA VAL A 271 12.14 -14.85 -19.06
C VAL A 271 12.38 -13.38 -18.78
N GLN A 272 13.60 -12.93 -18.93
CA GLN A 272 13.98 -11.52 -18.80
C GLN A 272 14.04 -10.87 -20.17
N VAL A 273 13.42 -9.72 -20.28
CA VAL A 273 13.47 -8.83 -21.44
C VAL A 273 14.26 -7.59 -21.06
N GLU A 274 15.23 -7.25 -21.90
CA GLU A 274 16.05 -6.05 -21.77
C GLU A 274 15.78 -5.15 -22.97
N ILE A 275 15.46 -3.89 -22.74
CA ILE A 275 15.31 -2.87 -23.79
C ILE A 275 16.29 -1.74 -23.45
N GLU A 276 17.37 -1.67 -24.23
CA GLU A 276 18.46 -0.71 -24.05
C GLU A 276 18.37 0.40 -25.09
N ASP A 277 18.48 1.64 -24.66
CA ASP A 277 18.62 2.81 -25.52
C ASP A 277 19.94 3.55 -25.28
N ASN A 278 20.37 4.29 -26.28
CA ASN A 278 21.51 5.15 -26.19
C ASN A 278 21.14 6.64 -25.93
N GLY A 279 20.02 6.92 -25.28
CA GLY A 279 19.52 8.26 -25.01
C GLY A 279 20.30 9.03 -23.94
N LYS A 280 19.66 10.05 -23.38
CA LYS A 280 20.26 10.94 -22.36
C LYS A 280 20.64 10.24 -21.06
N GLY A 281 20.03 9.09 -20.80
CA GLY A 281 20.12 8.44 -19.50
C GLY A 281 19.29 9.14 -18.41
N ILE A 282 19.31 8.54 -17.21
CA ILE A 282 18.53 8.94 -16.03
C ILE A 282 19.49 9.07 -14.86
N ALA A 283 19.36 10.15 -14.08
CA ALA A 283 20.15 10.34 -12.87
C ALA A 283 19.84 9.25 -11.83
N THR A 284 20.84 8.77 -11.12
CA THR A 284 20.70 7.69 -10.12
C THR A 284 19.63 8.00 -9.07
N LYS A 285 19.51 9.26 -8.65
CA LYS A 285 18.49 9.72 -7.68
C LYS A 285 17.04 9.53 -8.16
N ASP A 286 16.84 9.50 -9.48
CA ASP A 286 15.53 9.43 -10.11
C ASP A 286 15.13 7.99 -10.49
N LEU A 287 16.10 7.05 -10.61
CA LEU A 287 15.88 5.69 -11.08
C LEU A 287 14.85 4.91 -10.25
N THR A 288 14.78 5.14 -8.95
CA THR A 288 13.79 4.47 -8.08
C THR A 288 12.39 5.03 -8.25
N LYS A 289 12.28 6.26 -8.76
CA LYS A 289 11.02 7.01 -8.85
C LYS A 289 10.40 7.03 -10.25
N ILE A 290 11.13 6.63 -11.29
CA ILE A 290 10.60 6.69 -12.68
C ILE A 290 9.36 5.84 -12.91
N PHE A 291 9.11 4.85 -12.05
CA PHE A 291 7.93 3.99 -12.07
C PHE A 291 6.80 4.49 -11.16
N ASP A 292 7.06 5.57 -10.37
CA ASP A 292 6.03 6.19 -9.56
C ASP A 292 5.07 6.97 -10.46
N ARG A 293 3.83 7.03 -10.06
CA ARG A 293 2.79 7.73 -10.79
C ARG A 293 3.13 9.21 -10.92
N PHE A 294 2.99 9.75 -12.13
CA PHE A 294 3.19 11.19 -12.45
C PHE A 294 4.61 11.70 -12.24
N TYR A 295 5.54 10.80 -11.91
CA TYR A 295 6.91 11.21 -11.73
C TYR A 295 7.52 11.66 -13.07
N ARG A 296 8.10 12.84 -13.06
CA ARG A 296 8.87 13.41 -14.17
C ARG A 296 10.12 14.06 -13.61
N THR A 297 11.25 13.81 -14.25
CA THR A 297 12.49 14.49 -13.87
C THR A 297 12.37 15.99 -14.16
N ASP A 298 13.08 16.85 -13.39
CA ASP A 298 13.05 18.31 -13.59
C ASP A 298 13.41 18.70 -15.04
N ALA A 299 14.35 18.00 -15.65
CA ALA A 299 14.73 18.18 -17.04
C ALA A 299 13.59 17.86 -18.03
N SER A 300 12.71 16.91 -17.70
CA SER A 300 11.57 16.54 -18.54
C SER A 300 10.36 17.46 -18.36
N ARG A 301 10.20 18.12 -17.22
CA ARG A 301 9.15 19.14 -16.98
C ARG A 301 9.31 20.34 -17.89
N ASN A 302 10.54 20.75 -18.17
CA ASN A 302 10.87 21.92 -18.99
C ASN A 302 10.97 21.59 -20.50
N SER A 303 10.78 20.32 -20.92
CA SER A 303 10.87 19.95 -22.34
C SER A 303 9.52 20.13 -23.03
N THR A 304 9.56 20.73 -24.24
CA THR A 304 8.41 20.84 -25.16
C THR A 304 7.89 19.47 -25.64
N ARG A 305 8.59 18.40 -25.36
CA ARG A 305 8.25 17.00 -25.69
C ARG A 305 7.44 16.35 -24.57
N GLY A 306 6.30 16.95 -24.17
CA GLY A 306 5.44 16.58 -23.09
C GLY A 306 5.21 15.07 -22.90
N GLY A 307 4.70 14.68 -21.73
CA GLY A 307 4.29 13.31 -21.41
C GLY A 307 3.65 13.27 -20.03
N SER A 308 2.56 12.52 -19.90
CA SER A 308 1.71 12.43 -18.71
C SER A 308 2.42 11.95 -17.44
N GLY A 309 3.60 11.30 -17.57
CA GLY A 309 4.27 10.59 -16.46
C GLY A 309 3.54 9.32 -16.02
N ILE A 310 2.57 8.86 -16.82
CA ILE A 310 1.75 7.67 -16.52
C ILE A 310 2.35 6.42 -17.19
N GLY A 311 3.07 6.55 -18.31
CA GLY A 311 3.48 5.41 -19.14
C GLY A 311 4.27 4.34 -18.37
N LEU A 312 5.27 4.71 -17.58
CA LEU A 312 6.07 3.73 -16.82
C LEU A 312 5.35 3.17 -15.60
N SER A 313 4.44 3.90 -14.99
CA SER A 313 3.59 3.35 -13.92
C SER A 313 2.58 2.33 -14.47
N ILE A 314 2.09 2.52 -15.70
CA ILE A 314 1.30 1.52 -16.43
C ILE A 314 2.14 0.26 -16.67
N VAL A 315 3.39 0.41 -17.14
CA VAL A 315 4.33 -0.71 -17.35
C VAL A 315 4.49 -1.52 -16.06
N LYS A 316 4.78 -0.84 -14.94
CA LYS A 316 4.92 -1.49 -13.64
C LYS A 316 3.67 -2.26 -13.24
N LYS A 317 2.50 -1.64 -13.32
CA LYS A 317 1.24 -2.28 -12.93
C LYS A 317 0.90 -3.50 -13.79
N ILE A 318 1.02 -3.39 -15.12
CA ILE A 318 0.78 -4.53 -16.02
C ILE A 318 1.68 -5.69 -15.64
N LEU A 319 2.99 -5.45 -15.47
CA LEU A 319 3.94 -6.51 -15.17
C LEU A 319 3.71 -7.14 -13.79
N GLU A 320 3.38 -6.33 -12.77
CA GLU A 320 3.02 -6.83 -11.44
C GLU A 320 1.75 -7.70 -11.48
N ASP A 321 0.73 -7.29 -12.23
CA ASP A 321 -0.51 -8.08 -12.41
C ASP A 321 -0.28 -9.39 -13.20
N HIS A 322 0.81 -9.46 -13.98
CA HIS A 322 1.29 -10.67 -14.65
C HIS A 322 2.28 -11.50 -13.80
N GLY A 323 2.47 -11.14 -12.51
CA GLY A 323 3.41 -11.83 -11.62
C GLY A 323 4.89 -11.59 -11.96
N GLY A 324 5.18 -10.57 -12.76
CA GLY A 324 6.51 -10.13 -13.14
C GLY A 324 7.03 -8.98 -12.29
N LYS A 325 8.17 -8.42 -12.72
CA LYS A 325 8.80 -7.23 -12.13
C LYS A 325 9.42 -6.36 -13.21
N VAL A 326 9.62 -5.06 -12.93
CA VAL A 326 10.31 -4.11 -13.79
C VAL A 326 11.33 -3.32 -12.99
N TRP A 327 12.48 -3.02 -13.61
CA TRP A 327 13.49 -2.13 -13.07
C TRP A 327 14.31 -1.50 -14.20
N ALA A 328 15.18 -0.56 -13.88
CA ALA A 328 16.03 0.10 -14.85
C ALA A 328 17.45 0.25 -14.32
N THR A 329 18.41 0.23 -15.24
CA THR A 329 19.77 0.73 -15.01
C THR A 329 20.05 1.83 -16.03
N SER A 330 20.73 2.89 -15.60
CA SER A 330 21.01 4.01 -16.48
C SER A 330 22.28 4.75 -16.06
N LYS A 331 22.89 5.40 -17.05
CA LYS A 331 23.99 6.33 -16.84
C LYS A 331 23.73 7.57 -17.68
N GLU A 332 23.74 8.73 -17.02
CA GLU A 332 23.54 10.02 -17.69
C GLU A 332 24.55 10.21 -18.84
N GLY A 333 24.08 10.68 -19.99
CA GLY A 333 24.85 10.87 -21.21
C GLY A 333 25.18 9.59 -21.98
N VAL A 334 24.90 8.41 -21.44
CA VAL A 334 25.16 7.11 -22.07
C VAL A 334 23.90 6.48 -22.62
N GLY A 335 22.89 6.26 -21.76
CA GLY A 335 21.62 5.64 -22.12
C GLY A 335 20.95 4.94 -20.94
N THR A 336 19.86 4.26 -21.22
CA THR A 336 19.06 3.51 -20.23
C THR A 336 18.80 2.10 -20.71
N THR A 337 18.85 1.14 -19.79
CA THR A 337 18.35 -0.22 -20.03
C THR A 337 17.18 -0.48 -19.09
N MET A 338 16.03 -0.75 -19.67
CA MET A 338 14.83 -1.20 -18.95
C MET A 338 14.79 -2.71 -18.96
N TYR A 339 14.52 -3.28 -17.80
CA TYR A 339 14.43 -4.73 -17.61
C TYR A 339 13.04 -5.07 -17.12
N PHE A 340 12.48 -6.15 -17.63
CA PHE A 340 11.32 -6.77 -17.01
C PHE A 340 11.37 -8.29 -17.12
N VAL A 341 10.64 -8.98 -16.24
CA VAL A 341 10.57 -10.43 -16.22
C VAL A 341 9.13 -10.90 -16.29
N LEU A 342 8.91 -12.00 -17.02
CA LEU A 342 7.65 -12.73 -17.08
C LEU A 342 7.88 -14.15 -16.58
N ARG A 343 6.95 -14.67 -15.77
CA ARG A 343 7.09 -15.99 -15.20
C ARG A 343 6.78 -17.06 -16.25
N LYS A 344 7.65 -18.06 -16.38
CA LYS A 344 7.44 -19.21 -17.24
C LYS A 344 6.28 -20.06 -16.72
N TYR A 345 5.46 -20.53 -17.65
CA TYR A 345 4.43 -21.53 -17.35
C TYR A 345 5.11 -22.87 -17.09
N GLN A 346 4.84 -23.44 -15.93
CA GLN A 346 5.28 -24.79 -15.57
C GLN A 346 4.05 -25.68 -15.49
N GLU A 347 3.99 -26.74 -16.29
CA GLU A 347 2.96 -27.77 -16.10
C GLU A 347 3.23 -28.48 -14.78
N VAL A 348 2.35 -28.30 -13.79
CA VAL A 348 2.38 -29.13 -12.58
C VAL A 348 1.92 -30.52 -13.01
N PRO A 349 2.76 -31.54 -12.91
CA PRO A 349 2.30 -32.90 -13.17
C PRO A 349 1.18 -33.23 -12.20
N VAL A 350 -0.02 -33.47 -12.73
CA VAL A 350 -1.16 -33.97 -11.95
C VAL A 350 -0.80 -35.38 -11.52
N SER A 351 -0.40 -35.54 -10.25
CA SER A 351 -0.12 -36.82 -9.61
C SER A 351 -1.40 -37.55 -9.24
#